data_7a1a36e0298db71959b0239aa9083509
#
_entry.id   7a1a36e0298db71959b0239aa9083509
#
_cell.length_a   1.000
_cell.length_b   1.000
_cell.length_c   1.000
_cell.angle_alpha   90.00
_cell.angle_beta   90.00
_cell.angle_gamma   90.00
#
_symmetry.space_group_name_H-M   'P 1'
#
loop_
_entity.id
_entity.type
_entity.pdbx_description
1 polymer ?
#
loop_
_entity_poly.entity_id
_entity_poly.type
_entity_poly.pdbx_seq_one_letter_code
_entity_poly.pdbx_strand_id
1 'polypeptide(L)'
;MSEARAEFGGDVDVDPTAIVGHIYDESCAPATFAGDGTVRAGTIIYGDVAIGDGFNTGHDAVVREQTTLGDDVLVGTKAVIDGYSDVGSHVSMQTGAYVPTHTTIGDEVFLGPHAVLTNDPYPVRRDVDLEGPTIENGATVAANATVLPGVTVGQNSFVAAGAVITNDVPPDTLAVGVPAENRELPAGLAGGNDLS
;
A
#
# COMPACT_ATOMS: atom_id res chain seq x y z
N MET A 1 -27.49 4.32 -12.55
CA MET A 1 -26.09 4.42 -12.04
C MET A 1 -26.28 4.84 -10.59
N SER A 2 -25.85 4.01 -9.63
CA SER A 2 -25.87 4.40 -8.21
C SER A 2 -24.80 5.49 -8.04
N GLU A 3 -25.17 6.58 -7.38
CA GLU A 3 -24.21 7.65 -7.08
C GLU A 3 -23.17 7.11 -6.11
N ALA A 4 -21.89 7.38 -6.37
CA ALA A 4 -20.78 7.10 -5.45
C ALA A 4 -21.07 7.77 -4.10
N ARG A 5 -20.67 7.11 -3.00
CA ARG A 5 -20.96 7.57 -1.64
C ARG A 5 -19.67 7.78 -0.88
N ALA A 6 -19.46 9.01 -0.39
CA ALA A 6 -18.34 9.35 0.48
C ALA A 6 -18.77 10.32 1.59
N GLU A 7 -18.11 10.22 2.74
CA GLU A 7 -18.25 11.11 3.89
C GLU A 7 -16.89 11.78 4.18
N PHE A 8 -16.87 13.11 4.25
CA PHE A 8 -15.67 13.89 4.45
C PHE A 8 -15.68 14.55 5.82
N GLY A 9 -14.68 14.24 6.63
CA GLY A 9 -14.45 14.85 7.93
C GLY A 9 -13.68 16.18 7.88
N GLY A 10 -13.01 16.47 6.74
CA GLY A 10 -12.24 17.68 6.49
C GLY A 10 -12.42 18.24 5.09
N ASP A 11 -11.47 19.09 4.66
CA ASP A 11 -11.46 19.71 3.32
C ASP A 11 -10.71 18.77 2.35
N VAL A 12 -11.47 18.03 1.53
CA VAL A 12 -10.90 17.10 0.55
C VAL A 12 -11.08 17.65 -0.86
N ASP A 13 -9.96 17.98 -1.51
CA ASP A 13 -9.92 18.42 -2.92
C ASP A 13 -10.04 17.19 -3.84
N VAL A 14 -11.19 17.00 -4.44
CA VAL A 14 -11.49 15.87 -5.32
C VAL A 14 -11.58 16.33 -6.77
N ASP A 15 -10.69 15.82 -7.64
CA ASP A 15 -10.77 16.09 -9.08
C ASP A 15 -12.12 15.59 -9.65
N PRO A 16 -12.78 16.37 -10.52
CA PRO A 16 -14.09 16.01 -11.08
C PRO A 16 -14.11 14.69 -11.87
N THR A 17 -12.98 14.14 -12.25
CA THR A 17 -12.87 12.86 -12.97
C THR A 17 -12.57 11.68 -12.03
N ALA A 18 -12.33 11.93 -10.75
CA ALA A 18 -12.17 10.89 -9.76
C ALA A 18 -13.53 10.29 -9.35
N ILE A 19 -13.50 9.04 -8.93
CA ILE A 19 -14.66 8.33 -8.37
C ILE A 19 -14.34 8.01 -6.91
N VAL A 20 -15.07 8.60 -5.97
CA VAL A 20 -14.88 8.37 -4.53
C VAL A 20 -16.13 7.73 -3.95
N GLY A 21 -15.96 6.59 -3.27
CA GLY A 21 -17.07 5.79 -2.77
C GLY A 21 -17.74 4.96 -3.87
N HIS A 22 -16.94 4.36 -4.77
CA HIS A 22 -17.45 3.47 -5.81
C HIS A 22 -18.23 2.30 -5.21
N ILE A 23 -19.49 2.15 -5.65
CA ILE A 23 -20.37 1.09 -5.14
C ILE A 23 -20.07 -0.20 -5.88
N TYR A 24 -19.47 -1.16 -5.18
CA TYR A 24 -19.17 -2.49 -5.70
C TYR A 24 -20.20 -3.54 -5.26
N ASP A 25 -20.93 -3.24 -4.15
CA ASP A 25 -22.03 -4.03 -3.61
C ASP A 25 -23.12 -3.07 -3.08
N GLU A 26 -24.39 -3.45 -3.15
CA GLU A 26 -25.52 -2.59 -2.72
C GLU A 26 -25.46 -2.28 -1.20
N SER A 27 -24.86 -3.15 -0.42
CA SER A 27 -24.73 -3.04 1.03
C SER A 27 -23.44 -2.32 1.49
N CYS A 28 -22.52 -1.96 0.57
CA CYS A 28 -21.28 -1.33 0.95
C CYS A 28 -21.51 0.02 1.66
N ALA A 29 -20.70 0.29 2.69
CA ALA A 29 -20.69 1.58 3.35
C ALA A 29 -20.03 2.66 2.46
N PRO A 30 -20.25 3.96 2.72
CA PRO A 30 -19.50 5.02 2.08
C PRO A 30 -17.99 4.90 2.33
N ALA A 31 -17.17 5.47 1.43
CA ALA A 31 -15.80 5.79 1.76
C ALA A 31 -15.79 6.93 2.80
N THR A 32 -14.91 6.86 3.79
CA THR A 32 -14.83 7.87 4.85
C THR A 32 -13.44 8.49 4.91
N PHE A 33 -13.39 9.83 5.07
CA PHE A 33 -12.16 10.59 5.27
C PHE A 33 -12.25 11.25 6.64
N ALA A 34 -11.25 11.03 7.49
CA ALA A 34 -11.21 11.61 8.82
C ALA A 34 -10.81 13.09 8.82
N GLY A 35 -10.00 13.52 7.86
CA GLY A 35 -9.46 14.88 7.75
C GLY A 35 -9.35 15.38 6.32
N ASP A 36 -8.35 16.23 6.09
CA ASP A 36 -8.08 16.87 4.81
C ASP A 36 -7.44 15.90 3.80
N GLY A 37 -7.51 16.23 2.51
CA GLY A 37 -6.88 15.37 1.50
C GLY A 37 -6.94 15.90 0.07
N THR A 38 -6.25 15.19 -0.82
CA THR A 38 -6.27 15.49 -2.27
C THR A 38 -6.43 14.20 -3.08
N VAL A 39 -7.49 14.13 -3.87
CA VAL A 39 -7.78 13.01 -4.77
C VAL A 39 -7.67 13.47 -6.22
N ARG A 40 -6.62 13.04 -6.91
CA ARG A 40 -6.30 13.50 -8.28
C ARG A 40 -7.10 12.76 -9.34
N ALA A 41 -7.02 13.32 -10.57
CA ALA A 41 -7.76 12.86 -11.74
C ALA A 41 -7.61 11.35 -11.98
N GLY A 42 -8.74 10.71 -12.35
CA GLY A 42 -8.82 9.29 -12.69
C GLY A 42 -8.72 8.33 -11.52
N THR A 43 -8.51 8.82 -10.29
CA THR A 43 -8.45 7.99 -9.09
C THR A 43 -9.81 7.34 -8.81
N ILE A 44 -9.79 6.07 -8.39
CA ILE A 44 -10.98 5.33 -7.96
C ILE A 44 -10.79 4.85 -6.53
N ILE A 45 -11.66 5.32 -5.63
CA ILE A 45 -11.75 4.85 -4.24
C ILE A 45 -13.10 4.17 -4.07
N TYR A 46 -13.08 2.94 -3.59
CA TYR A 46 -14.28 2.13 -3.39
C TYR A 46 -15.02 2.51 -2.10
N GLY A 47 -16.26 2.05 -1.96
CA GLY A 47 -16.94 2.00 -0.68
C GLY A 47 -16.22 1.08 0.31
N ASP A 48 -16.59 1.13 1.60
CA ASP A 48 -15.91 0.40 2.69
C ASP A 48 -14.39 0.69 2.78
N VAL A 49 -13.96 1.92 2.44
CA VAL A 49 -12.59 2.41 2.64
C VAL A 49 -12.61 3.47 3.73
N ALA A 50 -11.74 3.31 4.73
CA ALA A 50 -11.53 4.30 5.79
C ALA A 50 -10.16 4.97 5.61
N ILE A 51 -10.13 6.31 5.59
CA ILE A 51 -8.94 7.12 5.27
C ILE A 51 -8.72 8.13 6.38
N GLY A 52 -7.49 8.19 6.91
CA GLY A 52 -7.03 9.17 7.89
C GLY A 52 -6.91 10.59 7.32
N ASP A 53 -6.26 11.46 8.09
CA ASP A 53 -5.98 12.85 7.70
C ASP A 53 -4.80 12.94 6.73
N GLY A 54 -4.67 14.02 5.94
CA GLY A 54 -3.53 14.27 5.07
C GLY A 54 -3.40 13.37 3.84
N PHE A 55 -4.45 12.64 3.48
CA PHE A 55 -4.43 11.69 2.36
C PHE A 55 -4.16 12.33 1.00
N ASN A 56 -3.26 11.75 0.22
CA ASN A 56 -2.94 12.23 -1.12
C ASN A 56 -2.88 11.11 -2.14
N THR A 57 -3.38 11.36 -3.37
CA THR A 57 -3.19 10.44 -4.50
C THR A 57 -2.37 11.06 -5.62
N GLY A 58 -1.71 10.19 -6.41
CA GLY A 58 -1.32 10.49 -7.77
C GLY A 58 -2.52 10.36 -8.72
N HIS A 59 -2.28 10.47 -10.02
CA HIS A 59 -3.32 10.24 -11.03
C HIS A 59 -3.58 8.74 -11.24
N ASP A 60 -4.84 8.38 -11.56
CA ASP A 60 -5.25 7.00 -11.88
C ASP A 60 -4.92 5.98 -10.76
N ALA A 61 -4.86 6.42 -9.50
CA ALA A 61 -4.68 5.53 -8.36
C ALA A 61 -5.97 4.73 -8.09
N VAL A 62 -5.83 3.54 -7.51
CA VAL A 62 -6.99 2.70 -7.13
C VAL A 62 -6.85 2.24 -5.69
N VAL A 63 -7.90 2.49 -4.89
CA VAL A 63 -8.03 1.94 -3.53
C VAL A 63 -9.34 1.17 -3.47
N ARG A 64 -9.25 -0.15 -3.29
CA ARG A 64 -10.42 -1.02 -3.25
C ARG A 64 -10.94 -1.21 -1.83
N GLU A 65 -12.10 -1.85 -1.78
CA GLU A 65 -12.95 -2.09 -0.62
C GLU A 65 -12.21 -2.75 0.56
N GLN A 66 -12.78 -2.60 1.77
CA GLN A 66 -12.28 -3.20 3.02
C GLN A 66 -10.80 -2.83 3.29
N THR A 67 -10.45 -1.57 3.02
CA THR A 67 -9.10 -1.04 3.22
C THR A 67 -9.12 0.08 4.26
N THR A 68 -8.19 0.04 5.19
CA THR A 68 -7.94 1.11 6.15
C THR A 68 -6.60 1.79 5.84
N LEU A 69 -6.59 3.11 5.77
CA LEU A 69 -5.39 3.93 5.60
C LEU A 69 -5.26 4.88 6.79
N GLY A 70 -4.07 4.93 7.37
CA GLY A 70 -3.73 5.89 8.43
C GLY A 70 -3.59 7.32 7.91
N ASP A 71 -2.96 8.18 8.71
CA ASP A 71 -2.72 9.58 8.38
C ASP A 71 -1.53 9.75 7.41
N ASP A 72 -1.53 10.84 6.63
CA ASP A 72 -0.44 11.22 5.73
C ASP A 72 -0.03 10.12 4.74
N VAL A 73 -1.00 9.38 4.20
CA VAL A 73 -0.74 8.32 3.21
C VAL A 73 -0.76 8.89 1.79
N LEU A 74 0.32 8.61 1.03
CA LEU A 74 0.42 8.87 -0.40
C LEU A 74 0.21 7.58 -1.20
N VAL A 75 -0.85 7.53 -2.03
CA VAL A 75 -1.05 6.50 -3.06
C VAL A 75 -0.67 7.06 -4.42
N GLY A 76 0.53 6.77 -4.91
CA GLY A 76 1.14 7.37 -6.10
C GLY A 76 0.39 7.09 -7.40
N THR A 77 0.85 7.73 -8.48
CA THR A 77 0.23 7.58 -9.81
C THR A 77 0.17 6.11 -10.23
N LYS A 78 -1.03 5.63 -10.59
CA LYS A 78 -1.30 4.23 -10.99
C LYS A 78 -0.89 3.19 -9.94
N ALA A 79 -0.71 3.59 -8.69
CA ALA A 79 -0.57 2.63 -7.60
C ALA A 79 -1.94 2.02 -7.27
N VAL A 80 -1.93 0.76 -6.87
CA VAL A 80 -3.14 -0.01 -6.58
C VAL A 80 -3.05 -0.66 -5.21
N ILE A 81 -4.08 -0.46 -4.40
CA ILE A 81 -4.37 -1.25 -3.21
C ILE A 81 -5.61 -2.08 -3.53
N ASP A 82 -5.44 -3.40 -3.64
CA ASP A 82 -6.46 -4.32 -4.19
C ASP A 82 -7.49 -4.79 -3.15
N GLY A 83 -7.61 -4.05 -2.05
CA GLY A 83 -8.64 -4.26 -1.01
C GLY A 83 -8.16 -5.13 0.18
N TYR A 84 -9.04 -5.25 1.18
CA TYR A 84 -8.83 -6.10 2.36
C TYR A 84 -7.44 -5.92 3.00
N SER A 85 -6.99 -4.67 3.13
CA SER A 85 -5.64 -4.35 3.56
C SER A 85 -5.63 -3.25 4.62
N ASP A 86 -4.68 -3.35 5.55
CA ASP A 86 -4.45 -2.34 6.57
C ASP A 86 -3.12 -1.62 6.30
N VAL A 87 -3.17 -0.31 6.22
CA VAL A 87 -2.01 0.56 5.95
C VAL A 87 -1.89 1.60 7.05
N GLY A 88 -0.74 1.65 7.68
CA GLY A 88 -0.41 2.61 8.73
C GLY A 88 -0.28 4.05 8.24
N SER A 89 0.21 4.91 9.12
CA SER A 89 0.40 6.34 8.86
C SER A 89 1.75 6.63 8.20
N HIS A 90 1.84 7.80 7.53
CA HIS A 90 3.07 8.27 6.87
C HIS A 90 3.62 7.27 5.83
N VAL A 91 2.73 6.55 5.14
CA VAL A 91 3.12 5.59 4.11
C VAL A 91 3.19 6.25 2.75
N SER A 92 4.32 6.04 2.05
CA SER A 92 4.54 6.58 0.72
C SER A 92 4.62 5.47 -0.33
N MET A 93 3.55 5.29 -1.10
CA MET A 93 3.52 4.39 -2.25
C MET A 93 3.80 5.16 -3.53
N GLN A 94 4.85 4.77 -4.23
CA GLN A 94 5.27 5.46 -5.45
C GLN A 94 4.55 4.92 -6.70
N THR A 95 4.78 5.59 -7.83
CA THR A 95 4.15 5.26 -9.12
C THR A 95 4.13 3.77 -9.42
N GLY A 96 2.93 3.22 -9.67
CA GLY A 96 2.75 1.83 -10.10
C GLY A 96 3.03 0.78 -9.03
N ALA A 97 3.18 1.15 -7.76
CA ALA A 97 3.26 0.17 -6.67
C ALA A 97 1.96 -0.64 -6.59
N TYR A 98 2.08 -1.94 -6.34
CA TYR A 98 0.92 -2.84 -6.23
C TYR A 98 0.89 -3.53 -4.88
N VAL A 99 -0.23 -3.39 -4.19
CA VAL A 99 -0.53 -4.00 -2.89
C VAL A 99 -1.74 -4.93 -3.08
N PRO A 100 -1.55 -6.26 -2.96
CA PRO A 100 -2.64 -7.23 -3.11
C PRO A 100 -3.52 -7.27 -1.86
N THR A 101 -4.62 -8.02 -1.94
CA THR A 101 -5.49 -8.26 -0.78
C THR A 101 -4.76 -8.95 0.38
N HIS A 102 -5.27 -8.71 1.59
CA HIS A 102 -4.77 -9.30 2.85
C HIS A 102 -3.33 -8.91 3.18
N THR A 103 -2.95 -7.68 2.81
CA THR A 103 -1.64 -7.09 3.11
C THR A 103 -1.72 -6.20 4.35
N THR A 104 -0.70 -6.26 5.18
CA THR A 104 -0.51 -5.34 6.30
C THR A 104 0.74 -4.49 6.07
N ILE A 105 0.60 -3.17 6.15
CA ILE A 105 1.70 -2.21 6.01
C ILE A 105 1.70 -1.33 7.25
N GLY A 106 2.83 -1.30 7.95
CA GLY A 106 3.04 -0.47 9.13
C GLY A 106 3.25 1.01 8.81
N ASP A 107 3.60 1.77 9.84
CA ASP A 107 3.87 3.21 9.71
C ASP A 107 5.21 3.49 9.03
N GLU A 108 5.32 4.67 8.39
CA GLU A 108 6.57 5.16 7.78
C GLU A 108 7.16 4.21 6.72
N VAL A 109 6.34 3.42 6.05
CA VAL A 109 6.78 2.49 5.00
C VAL A 109 6.90 3.21 3.65
N PHE A 110 7.98 2.94 2.93
CA PHE A 110 8.18 3.38 1.56
C PHE A 110 8.08 2.21 0.58
N LEU A 111 7.13 2.29 -0.35
CA LEU A 111 7.05 1.39 -1.51
C LEU A 111 7.50 2.15 -2.77
N GLY A 112 8.64 1.78 -3.29
CA GLY A 112 9.26 2.38 -4.48
C GLY A 112 8.45 2.17 -5.76
N PRO A 113 8.78 2.90 -6.84
CA PRO A 113 8.09 2.74 -8.11
C PRO A 113 8.08 1.30 -8.60
N HIS A 114 6.87 0.81 -8.96
CA HIS A 114 6.67 -0.55 -9.43
C HIS A 114 7.13 -1.65 -8.44
N ALA A 115 7.19 -1.36 -7.15
CA ALA A 115 7.27 -2.42 -6.14
C ALA A 115 6.00 -3.25 -6.19
N VAL A 116 6.14 -4.58 -6.16
CA VAL A 116 5.02 -5.52 -6.27
C VAL A 116 4.98 -6.44 -5.06
N LEU A 117 3.90 -6.39 -4.32
CA LEU A 117 3.59 -7.39 -3.30
C LEU A 117 2.67 -8.45 -3.91
N THR A 118 2.76 -9.69 -3.45
CA THR A 118 1.94 -10.80 -3.97
C THR A 118 1.31 -11.59 -2.83
N ASN A 119 0.15 -12.24 -3.07
CA ASN A 119 -0.62 -12.94 -2.03
C ASN A 119 -1.02 -14.37 -2.41
N ASP A 120 -0.72 -14.81 -3.64
CA ASP A 120 -1.06 -16.16 -4.11
C ASP A 120 0.21 -16.96 -4.46
N PRO A 121 0.57 -17.99 -3.68
CA PRO A 121 1.74 -18.82 -3.96
C PRO A 121 1.53 -19.81 -5.13
N TYR A 122 0.27 -20.03 -5.55
CA TYR A 122 -0.08 -20.99 -6.59
C TYR A 122 -1.09 -20.44 -7.62
N PRO A 123 -0.82 -19.29 -8.27
CA PRO A 123 -1.80 -18.60 -9.11
C PRO A 123 -2.45 -19.56 -10.12
N VAL A 124 -3.80 -19.63 -10.08
CA VAL A 124 -4.66 -20.49 -10.92
C VAL A 124 -4.33 -22.00 -10.89
N ARG A 125 -3.45 -22.43 -10.01
CA ARG A 125 -3.04 -23.86 -9.90
C ARG A 125 -3.73 -24.57 -8.76
N ARG A 126 -4.01 -23.88 -7.67
CA ARG A 126 -4.66 -24.40 -6.47
C ARG A 126 -5.58 -23.35 -5.89
N ASP A 127 -6.66 -23.82 -5.28
CA ASP A 127 -7.51 -22.98 -4.45
C ASP A 127 -6.90 -22.96 -3.03
N VAL A 128 -6.47 -21.79 -2.59
CA VAL A 128 -5.84 -21.57 -1.28
C VAL A 128 -6.31 -20.23 -0.72
N ASP A 129 -6.27 -20.09 0.60
CA ASP A 129 -6.46 -18.80 1.23
C ASP A 129 -5.32 -17.87 0.81
N LEU A 130 -5.68 -16.66 0.35
CA LEU A 130 -4.71 -15.66 -0.05
C LEU A 130 -4.10 -15.01 1.19
N GLU A 131 -2.78 -14.86 1.21
CA GLU A 131 -2.03 -14.24 2.30
C GLU A 131 -1.05 -13.21 1.75
N GLY A 132 -1.38 -11.94 1.96
CA GLY A 132 -0.48 -10.83 1.60
C GLY A 132 0.74 -10.76 2.53
N PRO A 133 1.79 -10.05 2.14
CA PRO A 133 2.94 -9.81 2.99
C PRO A 133 2.61 -8.87 4.15
N THR A 134 3.46 -8.92 5.18
CA THR A 134 3.52 -7.91 6.22
C THR A 134 4.77 -7.05 6.02
N ILE A 135 4.59 -5.74 5.87
CA ILE A 135 5.70 -4.77 5.80
C ILE A 135 5.68 -3.98 7.11
N GLU A 136 6.68 -4.18 7.95
CA GLU A 136 6.73 -3.55 9.26
C GLU A 136 7.20 -2.09 9.19
N ASN A 137 7.00 -1.36 10.31
CA ASN A 137 7.27 0.08 10.42
C ASN A 137 8.66 0.49 9.93
N GLY A 138 8.75 1.60 9.22
CA GLY A 138 10.01 2.18 8.75
C GLY A 138 10.72 1.37 7.65
N ALA A 139 10.12 0.30 7.14
CA ALA A 139 10.74 -0.52 6.11
C ALA A 139 10.63 0.12 4.72
N THR A 140 11.63 -0.14 3.88
CA THR A 140 11.66 0.26 2.47
C THR A 140 11.58 -0.97 1.56
N VAL A 141 10.65 -0.96 0.63
CA VAL A 141 10.64 -1.87 -0.53
C VAL A 141 10.98 -1.05 -1.78
N ALA A 142 12.22 -1.10 -2.24
CA ALA A 142 12.70 -0.23 -3.32
C ALA A 142 12.11 -0.60 -4.69
N ALA A 143 12.42 0.23 -5.70
CA ALA A 143 11.82 0.13 -7.03
C ALA A 143 11.96 -1.25 -7.67
N ASN A 144 10.87 -1.74 -8.30
CA ASN A 144 10.80 -3.04 -8.98
C ASN A 144 11.12 -4.26 -8.10
N ALA A 145 11.15 -4.12 -6.79
CA ALA A 145 11.28 -5.28 -5.91
C ALA A 145 9.97 -6.06 -5.86
N THR A 146 10.06 -7.38 -5.64
CA THR A 146 8.90 -8.26 -5.50
C THR A 146 8.95 -8.97 -4.16
N VAL A 147 7.85 -8.90 -3.38
CA VAL A 147 7.71 -9.61 -2.11
C VAL A 147 6.68 -10.73 -2.29
N LEU A 148 7.06 -11.96 -1.96
CA LEU A 148 6.22 -13.14 -2.12
C LEU A 148 5.16 -13.26 -1.01
N PRO A 149 4.10 -14.10 -1.22
CA PRO A 149 3.00 -14.26 -0.29
C PRO A 149 3.43 -14.67 1.11
N GLY A 150 2.79 -14.09 2.13
CA GLY A 150 3.01 -14.40 3.55
C GLY A 150 4.37 -14.01 4.11
N VAL A 151 5.22 -13.35 3.33
CA VAL A 151 6.55 -12.89 3.79
C VAL A 151 6.42 -11.68 4.69
N THR A 152 7.22 -11.63 5.76
CA THR A 152 7.39 -10.47 6.61
C THR A 152 8.69 -9.72 6.25
N VAL A 153 8.57 -8.43 5.94
CA VAL A 153 9.71 -7.50 5.85
C VAL A 153 9.80 -6.74 7.17
N GLY A 154 10.83 -7.06 7.96
CA GLY A 154 10.99 -6.57 9.32
C GLY A 154 11.25 -5.07 9.40
N GLN A 155 11.01 -4.52 10.60
CA GLN A 155 11.11 -3.09 10.91
C GLN A 155 12.45 -2.49 10.45
N ASN A 156 12.41 -1.28 9.88
CA ASN A 156 13.56 -0.51 9.40
C ASN A 156 14.41 -1.24 8.34
N SER A 157 13.95 -2.36 7.79
CA SER A 157 14.70 -3.10 6.78
C SER A 157 14.64 -2.42 5.42
N PHE A 158 15.63 -2.70 4.59
CA PHE A 158 15.75 -2.17 3.25
C PHE A 158 15.79 -3.29 2.22
N VAL A 159 14.71 -3.44 1.47
CA VAL A 159 14.67 -4.31 0.28
C VAL A 159 15.22 -3.54 -0.91
N ALA A 160 16.34 -4.00 -1.46
CA ALA A 160 17.01 -3.34 -2.57
C ALA A 160 16.19 -3.39 -3.87
N ALA A 161 16.40 -2.42 -4.75
CA ALA A 161 15.71 -2.35 -6.02
C ALA A 161 15.91 -3.64 -6.85
N GLY A 162 14.81 -4.15 -7.43
CA GLY A 162 14.80 -5.37 -8.22
C GLY A 162 15.01 -6.67 -7.45
N ALA A 163 15.05 -6.65 -6.12
CA ALA A 163 15.16 -7.86 -5.32
C ALA A 163 13.87 -8.69 -5.34
N VAL A 164 14.00 -10.02 -5.20
CA VAL A 164 12.86 -10.93 -5.04
C VAL A 164 12.94 -11.60 -3.67
N ILE A 165 12.01 -11.21 -2.79
CA ILE A 165 11.97 -11.63 -1.40
C ILE A 165 11.13 -12.90 -1.29
N THR A 166 11.79 -14.00 -0.98
CA THR A 166 11.18 -15.34 -0.91
C THR A 166 11.06 -15.87 0.51
N ASN A 167 11.67 -15.20 1.47
CA ASN A 167 11.66 -15.55 2.90
C ASN A 167 11.66 -14.26 3.72
N ASP A 168 11.30 -14.35 4.99
CA ASP A 168 11.27 -13.23 5.90
C ASP A 168 12.61 -12.47 5.95
N VAL A 169 12.50 -11.16 6.03
CA VAL A 169 13.62 -10.24 6.23
C VAL A 169 13.62 -9.81 7.69
N PRO A 170 14.66 -10.13 8.48
CA PRO A 170 14.74 -9.67 9.86
C PRO A 170 14.76 -8.14 9.96
N PRO A 171 14.38 -7.56 11.11
CA PRO A 171 14.54 -6.11 11.33
C PRO A 171 15.97 -5.61 11.08
N ASP A 172 16.10 -4.34 10.70
CA ASP A 172 17.37 -3.64 10.46
C ASP A 172 18.29 -4.38 9.47
N THR A 173 17.72 -4.98 8.43
CA THR A 173 18.42 -5.86 7.49
C THR A 173 18.34 -5.33 6.05
N LEU A 174 19.41 -5.49 5.28
CA LEU A 174 19.42 -5.29 3.83
C LEU A 174 19.10 -6.61 3.11
N ALA A 175 18.00 -6.66 2.36
CA ALA A 175 17.66 -7.79 1.49
C ALA A 175 17.99 -7.44 0.04
N VAL A 176 18.87 -8.21 -0.64
CA VAL A 176 19.35 -7.89 -1.99
C VAL A 176 19.54 -9.12 -2.85
N GLY A 177 19.12 -9.05 -4.10
CA GLY A 177 19.35 -10.10 -5.12
C GLY A 177 18.10 -10.87 -5.53
N VAL A 178 18.27 -11.88 -6.41
CA VAL A 178 17.20 -12.74 -6.97
C VAL A 178 17.68 -14.21 -6.96
N PRO A 179 17.20 -15.06 -6.02
CA PRO A 179 16.43 -14.68 -4.82
C PRO A 179 17.25 -13.78 -3.89
N ALA A 180 16.57 -13.01 -3.03
CA ALA A 180 17.25 -12.09 -2.13
C ALA A 180 17.97 -12.83 -1.00
N GLU A 181 19.14 -12.28 -0.65
CA GLU A 181 19.92 -12.68 0.52
C GLU A 181 19.91 -11.55 1.55
N ASN A 182 19.75 -11.91 2.81
CA ASN A 182 19.83 -10.98 3.95
C ASN A 182 21.28 -10.65 4.25
N ARG A 183 21.59 -9.34 4.40
CA ARG A 183 22.91 -8.80 4.70
C ARG A 183 22.81 -7.74 5.78
N GLU A 184 23.92 -7.40 6.37
CA GLU A 184 24.03 -6.27 7.30
C GLU A 184 23.57 -4.98 6.62
N LEU A 185 22.71 -4.22 7.31
CA LEU A 185 22.21 -2.94 6.82
C LEU A 185 23.34 -1.90 6.89
N PRO A 186 23.74 -1.27 5.75
CA PRO A 186 24.76 -0.23 5.76
C PRO A 186 24.34 0.96 6.63
N ALA A 187 25.29 1.56 7.35
CA ALA A 187 25.03 2.68 8.25
C ALA A 187 24.28 3.86 7.61
N GLY A 188 24.45 4.08 6.31
CA GLY A 188 23.73 5.12 5.57
C GLY A 188 22.24 4.81 5.30
N LEU A 189 21.79 3.58 5.59
CA LEU A 189 20.39 3.14 5.46
C LEU A 189 19.76 2.82 6.83
N ALA A 190 20.52 2.95 7.91
CA ALA A 190 20.06 2.61 9.25
C ALA A 190 19.08 3.68 9.79
N GLY A 191 18.15 3.24 10.64
CA GLY A 191 17.21 4.11 11.36
C GLY A 191 15.79 4.17 10.76
N GLY A 192 15.56 3.43 9.69
CA GLY A 192 14.24 3.43 9.03
C GLY A 192 13.98 4.69 8.20
N ASN A 193 12.74 4.83 7.74
CA ASN A 193 12.29 6.02 7.01
C ASN A 193 11.83 7.11 7.99
N ASP A 194 11.98 8.37 7.59
CA ASP A 194 11.43 9.55 8.24
C ASP A 194 10.53 10.23 7.18
N LEU A 195 9.25 9.89 7.21
CA LEU A 195 8.25 10.36 6.23
C LEU A 195 7.21 11.29 6.86
N SER A 196 7.39 11.64 8.16
CA SER A 196 6.52 12.52 8.94
C SER A 196 6.72 14.02 8.63
#